data_987936448f9701fca0cf2448be80a860
#
_entry.id   987936448f9701fca0cf2448be80a860
#
_cell.length_a   1.000
_cell.length_b   1.000
_cell.length_c   1.000
_cell.angle_alpha   90.00
_cell.angle_beta   90.00
_cell.angle_gamma   90.00
#
_symmetry.space_group_name_H-M   'P 1'
#
loop_
_entity.id
_entity.type
_entity.pdbx_description
1 polymer ?
#
loop_
_entity_poly.entity_id
_entity_poly.type
_entity_poly.pdbx_seq_one_letter_code
_entity_poly.pdbx_strand_id
1 'polypeptide(L)'
;MGRKSRLKRERRELKLHGVSDNSSRALVLLDEHSQSVYRFFQEEWQADALARGDVWLSTLETCRAYENPEQGDAEEAHETYNSGHAVGGSGDPELVEVARRSGIHIGPGCSNITISNNTRKSVLPDAYVLCTTTDFSPEKLGETFGRYCVEITNPRQFFIAVSEVLEGIVSIREAAAGKVIYKDRFYTGMEQPPGPIGFVKPPDPYTNQKEFRFLWIPKEANELNPFLLKCPEVGHLCERIA
;
A
#
# COMPACT_ATOMS: atom_id res chain seq x y z
N MET A 1 -18.05 7.17 24.90
CA MET A 1 -16.99 8.18 24.57
C MET A 1 -16.71 8.09 23.08
N GLY A 2 -17.01 9.17 22.37
CA GLY A 2 -17.22 9.09 20.92
C GLY A 2 -15.96 9.16 20.07
N ARG A 3 -16.06 8.62 18.86
CA ARG A 3 -15.07 8.59 17.76
C ARG A 3 -14.33 9.93 17.54
N LYS A 4 -14.98 11.08 17.84
CA LYS A 4 -14.39 12.43 17.77
C LYS A 4 -13.31 12.70 18.85
N SER A 5 -13.36 12.03 20.00
CA SER A 5 -12.39 12.23 21.08
C SER A 5 -11.08 11.48 20.80
N ARG A 6 -11.16 10.31 20.12
CA ARG A 6 -10.02 9.49 19.73
C ARG A 6 -9.19 10.19 18.64
N LEU A 7 -9.85 10.70 17.58
CA LEU A 7 -9.20 11.49 16.53
C LEU A 7 -8.52 12.77 17.05
N LYS A 8 -9.10 13.39 18.08
CA LYS A 8 -8.53 14.60 18.70
C LYS A 8 -7.31 14.30 19.57
N ARG A 9 -7.24 13.09 20.14
CA ARG A 9 -6.09 12.59 20.91
C ARG A 9 -4.94 12.20 19.97
N GLU A 10 -5.23 11.47 18.90
CA GLU A 10 -4.26 11.10 17.86
C GLU A 10 -3.65 12.34 17.19
N ARG A 11 -4.44 13.38 16.87
CA ARG A 11 -3.93 14.67 16.37
C ARG A 11 -3.07 15.42 17.39
N ARG A 12 -3.33 15.25 18.69
CA ARG A 12 -2.53 15.87 19.76
C ARG A 12 -1.19 15.14 19.95
N GLU A 13 -1.16 13.83 19.82
CA GLU A 13 0.06 13.02 19.89
C GLU A 13 0.96 13.27 18.67
N LEU A 14 0.41 13.45 17.48
CA LEU A 14 1.14 13.88 16.28
C LEU A 14 1.76 15.29 16.44
N LYS A 15 1.06 16.23 17.08
CA LYS A 15 1.58 17.58 17.35
C LYS A 15 2.71 17.61 18.41
N LEU A 16 2.72 16.66 19.34
CA LEU A 16 3.76 16.55 20.37
C LEU A 16 5.09 16.01 19.81
N HIS A 17 5.12 15.48 18.59
CA HIS A 17 6.31 14.92 17.94
C HIS A 17 6.88 15.82 16.84
N GLY A 18 6.52 17.12 16.82
CA GLY A 18 7.18 18.12 15.98
C GLY A 18 6.90 18.01 14.46
N VAL A 19 5.89 17.23 14.05
CA VAL A 19 5.46 17.21 12.64
C VAL A 19 4.63 18.47 12.39
N SER A 20 5.18 19.43 11.65
CA SER A 20 4.46 20.65 11.29
C SER A 20 3.26 20.32 10.39
N ASP A 21 2.09 20.78 10.79
CA ASP A 21 0.76 20.51 10.20
C ASP A 21 0.55 21.30 8.88
N ASN A 22 1.59 21.43 8.04
CA ASN A 22 1.51 22.20 6.80
C ASN A 22 1.46 21.31 5.53
N SER A 23 1.51 19.97 5.66
CA SER A 23 1.34 19.07 4.53
C SER A 23 -0.11 18.60 4.45
N SER A 24 -0.76 18.84 3.33
CA SER A 24 -2.14 18.40 3.04
C SER A 24 -2.25 16.88 2.76
N ARG A 25 -1.18 16.11 3.01
CA ARG A 25 -1.11 14.67 2.80
C ARG A 25 -1.57 13.86 4.02
N ALA A 26 -2.21 12.75 3.78
CA ALA A 26 -2.46 11.73 4.80
C ALA A 26 -1.30 10.72 4.81
N LEU A 27 -0.55 10.67 5.94
CA LEU A 27 0.43 9.61 6.21
C LEU A 27 -0.24 8.54 7.07
N VAL A 28 -0.31 7.32 6.55
CA VAL A 28 -0.99 6.20 7.21
C VAL A 28 -0.01 5.06 7.45
N LEU A 29 0.16 4.67 8.70
CA LEU A 29 0.80 3.42 9.07
C LEU A 29 -0.30 2.37 9.27
N LEU A 30 -0.29 1.33 8.46
CA LEU A 30 -1.32 0.29 8.46
C LEU A 30 -1.13 -0.71 9.60
N ASP A 31 0.10 -0.81 10.11
CA ASP A 31 0.43 -1.61 11.29
C ASP A 31 1.49 -0.91 12.15
N GLU A 32 1.66 -1.38 13.39
CA GLU A 32 2.68 -0.90 14.33
C GLU A 32 4.00 -1.69 14.18
N HIS A 33 4.40 -2.00 12.94
CA HIS A 33 5.65 -2.72 12.70
C HIS A 33 6.84 -1.88 13.16
N SER A 34 7.51 -2.33 14.21
CA SER A 34 8.65 -1.66 14.83
C SER A 34 9.99 -2.36 14.55
N GLN A 35 9.95 -3.51 13.88
CA GLN A 35 11.13 -4.27 13.50
C GLN A 35 11.69 -3.76 12.19
N SER A 36 12.94 -4.11 11.91
CA SER A 36 13.59 -3.85 10.64
C SER A 36 12.87 -4.50 9.46
N VAL A 37 13.05 -3.91 8.28
CA VAL A 37 12.67 -4.52 7.01
C VAL A 37 13.88 -4.59 6.09
N TYR A 38 13.85 -5.50 5.13
CA TYR A 38 15.00 -5.87 4.31
C TYR A 38 14.71 -5.66 2.83
N ARG A 39 15.71 -5.16 2.11
CA ARG A 39 15.64 -5.03 0.65
C ARG A 39 16.78 -5.79 0.01
N PHE A 40 16.43 -6.75 -0.85
CA PHE A 40 17.37 -7.53 -1.65
C PHE A 40 17.60 -6.89 -3.01
N PHE A 41 18.82 -7.06 -3.56
CA PHE A 41 19.26 -6.50 -4.84
C PHE A 41 20.11 -7.51 -5.62
N GLN A 42 19.98 -7.49 -6.95
CA GLN A 42 20.78 -8.29 -7.85
C GLN A 42 22.23 -7.78 -7.91
N GLU A 43 22.39 -6.46 -7.89
CA GLU A 43 23.68 -5.80 -8.07
C GLU A 43 24.14 -5.09 -6.80
N GLU A 44 25.44 -5.21 -6.51
CA GLU A 44 26.08 -4.62 -5.33
C GLU A 44 25.88 -3.10 -5.24
N TRP A 45 26.08 -2.43 -6.36
CA TRP A 45 25.96 -0.97 -6.42
C TRP A 45 24.55 -0.45 -6.04
N GLN A 46 23.50 -1.27 -6.24
CA GLN A 46 22.13 -0.93 -5.84
C GLN A 46 21.98 -0.94 -4.31
N ALA A 47 22.57 -1.94 -3.66
CA ALA A 47 22.58 -2.02 -2.20
C ALA A 47 23.40 -0.86 -1.60
N ASP A 48 24.56 -0.56 -2.18
CA ASP A 48 25.39 0.57 -1.76
C ASP A 48 24.67 1.92 -1.97
N ALA A 49 23.87 2.06 -3.03
CA ALA A 49 23.07 3.25 -3.28
C ALA A 49 22.04 3.45 -2.17
N LEU A 50 21.26 2.42 -1.82
CA LEU A 50 20.28 2.52 -0.73
C LEU A 50 20.96 2.81 0.62
N ALA A 51 22.09 2.16 0.92
CA ALA A 51 22.84 2.40 2.14
C ALA A 51 23.33 3.84 2.28
N ARG A 52 23.51 4.57 1.16
CA ARG A 52 23.84 6.00 1.15
C ARG A 52 22.61 6.92 1.15
N GLY A 53 21.39 6.36 1.13
CA GLY A 53 20.14 7.11 1.05
C GLY A 53 19.69 7.45 -0.38
N ASP A 54 20.23 6.78 -1.39
CA ASP A 54 19.73 6.82 -2.75
C ASP A 54 18.60 5.79 -2.91
N VAL A 55 17.36 6.22 -2.84
CA VAL A 55 16.17 5.33 -2.78
C VAL A 55 15.56 5.17 -4.17
N TRP A 56 15.65 3.97 -4.74
CA TRP A 56 14.97 3.67 -6.00
C TRP A 56 13.48 3.44 -5.76
N LEU A 57 12.66 4.35 -6.27
CA LEU A 57 11.19 4.22 -6.25
C LEU A 57 10.72 3.62 -7.58
N SER A 58 10.02 2.49 -7.48
CA SER A 58 9.30 1.89 -8.60
C SER A 58 7.87 2.47 -8.68
N THR A 59 7.05 2.00 -9.62
CA THR A 59 5.63 2.32 -9.71
C THR A 59 4.78 1.07 -9.71
N LEU A 60 3.51 1.18 -9.39
CA LEU A 60 2.57 0.05 -9.46
C LEU A 60 2.45 -0.47 -10.89
N GLU A 61 2.47 0.43 -11.89
CA GLU A 61 2.45 0.04 -13.30
C GLU A 61 3.68 -0.78 -13.69
N THR A 62 4.86 -0.38 -13.22
CA THR A 62 6.08 -1.17 -13.40
C THR A 62 5.94 -2.55 -12.75
N CYS A 63 5.35 -2.63 -11.55
CA CYS A 63 5.12 -3.93 -10.88
C CYS A 63 4.14 -4.83 -11.66
N ARG A 64 3.14 -4.24 -12.33
CA ARG A 64 2.21 -4.98 -13.22
C ARG A 64 2.89 -5.50 -14.48
N ALA A 65 3.88 -4.77 -14.97
CA ALA A 65 4.57 -5.06 -16.25
C ALA A 65 5.74 -6.06 -16.11
N TYR A 66 6.17 -6.43 -14.90
CA TYR A 66 7.24 -7.41 -14.73
C TYR A 66 6.84 -8.78 -15.28
N GLU A 67 7.70 -9.35 -16.13
CA GLU A 67 7.47 -10.67 -16.74
C GLU A 67 7.70 -11.84 -15.76
N ASN A 68 8.59 -11.66 -14.76
CA ASN A 68 8.83 -12.67 -13.74
C ASN A 68 7.63 -12.73 -12.78
N PRO A 69 6.90 -13.86 -12.71
CA PRO A 69 5.69 -13.98 -11.89
C PRO A 69 5.94 -13.90 -10.38
N GLU A 70 7.18 -14.07 -9.93
CA GLU A 70 7.53 -13.86 -8.51
C GLU A 70 7.79 -12.38 -8.18
N GLN A 71 8.14 -11.56 -9.17
CA GLN A 71 8.39 -10.13 -9.01
C GLN A 71 7.22 -9.27 -9.49
N GLY A 72 6.55 -9.72 -10.55
CA GLY A 72 5.42 -9.04 -11.17
C GLY A 72 4.08 -9.59 -10.71
N ASP A 73 3.06 -8.75 -10.81
CA ASP A 73 1.68 -9.10 -10.54
C ASP A 73 0.78 -8.24 -11.46
N ALA A 74 0.31 -8.84 -12.54
CA ALA A 74 -0.50 -8.13 -13.55
C ALA A 74 -1.78 -7.49 -12.96
N GLU A 75 -2.26 -7.99 -11.81
CA GLU A 75 -3.39 -7.43 -11.08
C GLU A 75 -2.96 -6.69 -9.80
N GLU A 76 -1.72 -6.18 -9.75
CA GLU A 76 -1.22 -5.41 -8.61
C GLU A 76 -2.13 -4.22 -8.32
N ALA A 77 -2.54 -4.12 -7.04
CA ALA A 77 -3.47 -3.09 -6.56
C ALA A 77 -4.82 -3.06 -7.32
N HIS A 78 -5.33 -4.22 -7.69
CA HIS A 78 -6.71 -4.44 -8.11
C HIS A 78 -7.54 -5.08 -7.00
N GLU A 79 -8.84 -4.88 -7.05
CA GLU A 79 -9.84 -5.65 -6.28
C GLU A 79 -11.08 -5.90 -7.13
N THR A 80 -11.77 -6.99 -6.86
CA THR A 80 -13.03 -7.34 -7.53
C THR A 80 -14.10 -7.63 -6.48
N TYR A 81 -15.15 -6.86 -6.53
CA TYR A 81 -16.36 -7.07 -5.72
C TYR A 81 -17.48 -7.63 -6.59
N ASN A 82 -18.23 -8.61 -6.07
CA ASN A 82 -19.48 -9.10 -6.65
C ASN A 82 -20.63 -8.93 -5.66
N SER A 83 -21.75 -8.39 -6.11
CA SER A 83 -22.91 -8.14 -5.24
C SER A 83 -23.54 -9.42 -4.67
N GLY A 84 -23.30 -10.57 -5.31
CA GLY A 84 -24.12 -11.73 -5.07
C GLY A 84 -25.59 -11.47 -5.45
N HIS A 85 -26.54 -11.88 -4.61
CA HIS A 85 -27.96 -11.63 -4.81
C HIS A 85 -28.54 -10.94 -3.56
N ALA A 86 -29.06 -9.73 -3.73
CA ALA A 86 -29.68 -8.96 -2.66
C ALA A 86 -31.05 -8.41 -3.11
N VAL A 87 -32.03 -8.47 -2.24
CA VAL A 87 -33.40 -8.01 -2.51
C VAL A 87 -33.89 -7.19 -1.32
N GLY A 88 -34.55 -6.07 -1.57
CA GLY A 88 -35.08 -5.24 -0.48
C GLY A 88 -35.55 -3.86 -0.94
N GLY A 89 -35.39 -2.88 -0.08
CA GLY A 89 -35.72 -1.48 -0.34
C GLY A 89 -34.74 -0.51 0.31
N SER A 90 -35.00 0.80 0.18
CA SER A 90 -34.15 1.85 0.74
C SER A 90 -34.04 1.84 2.27
N GLY A 91 -34.92 1.12 2.96
CA GLY A 91 -34.86 0.91 4.41
C GLY A 91 -34.08 -0.32 4.83
N ASP A 92 -33.56 -1.12 3.89
CA ASP A 92 -32.79 -2.33 4.16
C ASP A 92 -31.29 -2.01 4.16
N PRO A 93 -30.60 -2.07 5.33
CA PRO A 93 -29.19 -1.71 5.41
C PRO A 93 -28.27 -2.61 4.60
N GLU A 94 -28.58 -3.92 4.46
CA GLU A 94 -27.79 -4.86 3.70
C GLU A 94 -27.86 -4.54 2.21
N LEU A 95 -29.07 -4.34 1.66
CA LEU A 95 -29.24 -3.97 0.27
C LEU A 95 -28.57 -2.63 -0.04
N VAL A 96 -28.70 -1.63 0.84
CA VAL A 96 -28.08 -0.31 0.66
C VAL A 96 -26.55 -0.42 0.65
N GLU A 97 -25.98 -1.26 1.51
CA GLU A 97 -24.52 -1.47 1.52
C GLU A 97 -24.04 -2.24 0.27
N VAL A 98 -24.76 -3.28 -0.16
CA VAL A 98 -24.48 -4.00 -1.41
C VAL A 98 -24.57 -3.08 -2.62
N ALA A 99 -25.59 -2.22 -2.67
CA ALA A 99 -25.74 -1.22 -3.72
C ALA A 99 -24.56 -0.24 -3.74
N ARG A 100 -24.21 0.31 -2.57
CA ARG A 100 -23.06 1.23 -2.41
C ARG A 100 -21.77 0.61 -2.91
N ARG A 101 -21.48 -0.64 -2.54
CA ARG A 101 -20.30 -1.39 -2.99
C ARG A 101 -20.31 -1.62 -4.50
N SER A 102 -21.51 -1.83 -5.06
CA SER A 102 -21.73 -2.00 -6.50
C SER A 102 -21.65 -0.67 -7.30
N GLY A 103 -21.50 0.47 -6.62
CA GLY A 103 -21.56 1.79 -7.24
C GLY A 103 -22.99 2.25 -7.59
N ILE A 104 -24.01 1.62 -7.00
CA ILE A 104 -25.43 1.92 -7.21
C ILE A 104 -25.93 2.79 -6.04
N HIS A 105 -26.61 3.89 -6.37
CA HIS A 105 -27.25 4.74 -5.37
C HIS A 105 -28.76 4.42 -5.30
N ILE A 106 -29.24 4.11 -4.10
CA ILE A 106 -30.68 3.87 -3.84
C ILE A 106 -31.27 5.11 -3.17
N GLY A 107 -32.21 5.77 -3.87
CA GLY A 107 -32.93 6.91 -3.31
C GLY A 107 -33.92 6.51 -2.22
N PRO A 108 -34.36 7.48 -1.37
CA PRO A 108 -35.39 7.25 -0.34
C PRO A 108 -36.72 6.81 -0.96
N GLY A 109 -37.42 5.89 -0.28
CA GLY A 109 -38.73 5.39 -0.70
C GLY A 109 -38.73 4.34 -1.81
N CYS A 110 -37.55 3.95 -2.34
CA CYS A 110 -37.44 2.84 -3.28
C CYS A 110 -37.72 1.49 -2.59
N SER A 111 -38.45 0.61 -3.26
CA SER A 111 -38.80 -0.73 -2.79
C SER A 111 -38.74 -1.74 -3.93
N ASN A 112 -38.76 -3.05 -3.59
CA ASN A 112 -38.73 -4.15 -4.56
C ASN A 112 -37.50 -4.10 -5.50
N ILE A 113 -36.35 -3.71 -4.97
CA ILE A 113 -35.09 -3.67 -5.70
C ILE A 113 -34.45 -5.04 -5.61
N THR A 114 -33.94 -5.51 -6.74
CA THR A 114 -33.08 -6.70 -6.82
C THR A 114 -31.74 -6.31 -7.44
N ILE A 115 -30.65 -6.61 -6.76
CA ILE A 115 -29.29 -6.51 -7.27
C ILE A 115 -28.73 -7.92 -7.36
N SER A 116 -28.27 -8.33 -8.53
CA SER A 116 -27.84 -9.71 -8.76
C SER A 116 -26.58 -9.74 -9.62
N ASN A 117 -25.53 -10.40 -9.11
CA ASN A 117 -24.27 -10.65 -9.82
C ASN A 117 -23.63 -9.39 -10.46
N ASN A 118 -23.85 -8.22 -9.84
CA ASN A 118 -23.18 -7.00 -10.28
C ASN A 118 -21.71 -7.10 -9.87
N THR A 119 -20.80 -6.97 -10.84
CA THR A 119 -19.37 -7.03 -10.61
C THR A 119 -18.75 -5.66 -10.79
N ARG A 120 -18.00 -5.22 -9.79
CA ARG A 120 -17.20 -4.00 -9.82
C ARG A 120 -15.73 -4.32 -9.66
N LYS A 121 -14.92 -3.90 -10.62
CA LYS A 121 -13.46 -3.91 -10.51
C LYS A 121 -12.97 -2.52 -10.10
N SER A 122 -12.13 -2.46 -9.11
CA SER A 122 -11.45 -1.24 -8.66
C SER A 122 -9.95 -1.41 -8.86
N VAL A 123 -9.30 -0.36 -9.33
CA VAL A 123 -7.85 -0.31 -9.56
C VAL A 123 -7.33 0.94 -8.87
N LEU A 124 -6.29 0.80 -8.08
CA LEU A 124 -5.56 1.95 -7.59
C LEU A 124 -4.82 2.60 -8.78
N PRO A 125 -4.97 3.92 -9.00
CA PRO A 125 -4.14 4.63 -9.97
C PRO A 125 -2.66 4.38 -9.74
N ASP A 126 -1.83 4.63 -10.77
CA ASP A 126 -0.40 4.44 -10.60
C ASP A 126 0.16 5.25 -9.42
N ALA A 127 1.10 4.67 -8.71
CA ALA A 127 1.66 5.22 -7.49
C ALA A 127 3.11 4.77 -7.32
N TYR A 128 3.92 5.59 -6.66
CA TYR A 128 5.27 5.18 -6.29
C TYR A 128 5.24 4.11 -5.22
N VAL A 129 6.11 3.12 -5.36
CA VAL A 129 6.18 1.98 -4.45
C VAL A 129 7.62 1.58 -4.17
N LEU A 130 7.88 1.21 -2.92
CA LEU A 130 9.09 0.53 -2.50
C LEU A 130 8.68 -0.74 -1.75
N CYS A 131 9.02 -1.90 -2.32
CA CYS A 131 8.76 -3.20 -1.73
C CYS A 131 9.99 -3.66 -0.95
N THR A 132 9.77 -4.13 0.26
CA THR A 132 10.76 -4.71 1.16
C THR A 132 10.18 -6.01 1.75
N THR A 133 10.93 -6.74 2.56
CA THR A 133 10.44 -7.91 3.27
C THR A 133 10.63 -7.75 4.78
N THR A 134 9.78 -8.39 5.57
CA THR A 134 9.95 -8.48 7.03
C THR A 134 10.84 -9.64 7.46
N ASP A 135 11.28 -10.47 6.51
CA ASP A 135 12.05 -11.69 6.78
C ASP A 135 13.42 -11.64 6.09
N PHE A 136 14.50 -11.73 6.87
CA PHE A 136 15.83 -11.89 6.31
C PHE A 136 16.06 -13.36 5.98
N SER A 137 15.75 -13.75 4.75
CA SER A 137 15.86 -15.13 4.25
C SER A 137 16.61 -15.18 2.91
N PRO A 138 17.94 -15.01 2.90
CA PRO A 138 18.72 -14.98 1.66
C PRO A 138 18.61 -16.30 0.87
N GLU A 139 18.42 -17.46 1.54
CA GLU A 139 18.26 -18.75 0.88
C GLU A 139 16.95 -18.83 0.07
N LYS A 140 15.91 -18.12 0.48
CA LYS A 140 14.59 -18.15 -0.18
C LYS A 140 14.42 -17.04 -1.19
N LEU A 141 14.99 -15.88 -0.89
CA LEU A 141 14.75 -14.65 -1.66
C LEU A 141 15.92 -14.33 -2.60
N GLY A 142 17.11 -14.88 -2.33
CA GLY A 142 18.34 -14.56 -3.05
C GLY A 142 18.30 -14.93 -4.53
N GLU A 143 17.67 -16.03 -4.90
CA GLU A 143 17.56 -16.44 -6.30
C GLU A 143 16.68 -15.47 -7.10
N THR A 144 15.56 -15.02 -6.51
CA THR A 144 14.59 -14.15 -7.19
C THR A 144 14.96 -12.67 -7.11
N PHE A 145 15.37 -12.19 -5.92
CA PHE A 145 15.54 -10.75 -5.66
C PHE A 145 17.00 -10.31 -5.58
N GLY A 146 17.95 -11.26 -5.51
CA GLY A 146 19.38 -11.00 -5.47
C GLY A 146 20.01 -11.24 -4.10
N ARG A 147 21.34 -11.33 -4.10
CA ARG A 147 22.14 -11.73 -2.93
C ARG A 147 22.58 -10.59 -2.02
N TYR A 148 22.52 -9.35 -2.53
CA TYR A 148 22.91 -8.16 -1.76
C TYR A 148 21.72 -7.63 -0.99
N CYS A 149 21.91 -7.32 0.29
CA CYS A 149 20.79 -6.93 1.15
C CYS A 149 21.12 -5.71 2.00
N VAL A 150 20.13 -4.85 2.11
CA VAL A 150 20.13 -3.70 3.02
C VAL A 150 19.02 -3.86 4.04
N GLU A 151 19.35 -3.69 5.31
CA GLU A 151 18.42 -3.57 6.41
C GLU A 151 17.99 -2.11 6.58
N ILE A 152 16.69 -1.86 6.64
CA ILE A 152 16.11 -0.59 7.06
C ILE A 152 15.70 -0.75 8.52
N THR A 153 16.51 -0.21 9.43
CA THR A 153 16.41 -0.45 10.88
C THR A 153 15.20 0.20 11.52
N ASN A 154 14.68 1.28 10.94
CA ASN A 154 13.48 1.97 11.41
C ASN A 154 12.56 2.35 10.25
N PRO A 155 11.67 1.43 9.82
CA PRO A 155 10.79 1.64 8.67
C PRO A 155 9.88 2.88 8.81
N ARG A 156 9.47 3.22 10.02
CA ARG A 156 8.62 4.39 10.28
C ARG A 156 9.37 5.70 10.01
N GLN A 157 10.59 5.84 10.55
CA GLN A 157 11.41 7.04 10.31
C GLN A 157 11.82 7.13 8.86
N PHE A 158 12.21 6.01 8.24
CA PHE A 158 12.51 5.92 6.82
C PHE A 158 11.31 6.41 5.98
N PHE A 159 10.10 5.91 6.26
CA PHE A 159 8.89 6.32 5.55
C PHE A 159 8.60 7.82 5.64
N ILE A 160 8.75 8.39 6.84
CA ILE A 160 8.52 9.82 7.05
C ILE A 160 9.53 10.65 6.26
N ALA A 161 10.82 10.34 6.38
CA ALA A 161 11.89 11.11 5.72
C ALA A 161 11.79 11.02 4.18
N VAL A 162 11.59 9.81 3.64
CA VAL A 162 11.36 9.63 2.18
C VAL A 162 10.13 10.40 1.72
N SER A 163 9.04 10.37 2.49
CA SER A 163 7.81 11.09 2.16
C SER A 163 8.01 12.60 2.11
N GLU A 164 8.79 13.16 3.04
CA GLU A 164 9.10 14.60 3.08
C GLU A 164 9.92 15.05 1.86
N VAL A 165 10.95 14.28 1.50
CA VAL A 165 11.77 14.58 0.33
C VAL A 165 10.99 14.42 -0.97
N LEU A 166 10.20 13.36 -1.08
CA LEU A 166 9.37 13.08 -2.26
C LEU A 166 8.31 14.18 -2.48
N GLU A 167 7.69 14.68 -1.40
CA GLU A 167 6.70 15.77 -1.50
C GLU A 167 7.30 17.09 -2.03
N GLY A 168 8.59 17.30 -1.86
CA GLY A 168 9.30 18.41 -2.47
C GLY A 168 9.41 18.31 -4.00
N ILE A 169 9.16 17.14 -4.58
CA ILE A 169 9.29 16.85 -6.02
C ILE A 169 7.91 16.59 -6.64
N VAL A 170 7.07 15.81 -5.95
CA VAL A 170 5.75 15.38 -6.42
C VAL A 170 4.70 15.67 -5.35
N SER A 171 3.60 16.33 -5.72
CA SER A 171 2.46 16.52 -4.81
C SER A 171 1.83 15.18 -4.45
N ILE A 172 1.96 14.76 -3.21
CA ILE A 172 1.41 13.50 -2.71
C ILE A 172 0.03 13.73 -2.08
N ARG A 173 -0.97 12.94 -2.49
CA ARG A 173 -2.32 12.91 -1.92
C ARG A 173 -2.35 12.11 -0.63
N GLU A 174 -1.77 10.93 -0.68
CA GLU A 174 -1.79 9.94 0.39
C GLU A 174 -0.52 9.10 0.34
N ALA A 175 0.00 8.76 1.49
CA ALA A 175 1.09 7.78 1.57
C ALA A 175 0.80 6.80 2.70
N ALA A 176 1.14 5.54 2.47
CA ALA A 176 0.91 4.45 3.42
C ALA A 176 2.11 3.51 3.48
N ALA A 177 2.35 2.93 4.67
CA ALA A 177 3.33 1.88 4.84
C ALA A 177 2.76 0.76 5.73
N GLY A 178 3.09 -0.48 5.42
CA GLY A 178 2.61 -1.63 6.17
C GLY A 178 2.89 -2.97 5.50
N LYS A 179 2.54 -4.03 6.20
CA LYS A 179 2.63 -5.40 5.69
C LYS A 179 1.58 -5.66 4.62
N VAL A 180 1.98 -6.42 3.61
CA VAL A 180 1.04 -6.95 2.61
C VAL A 180 0.19 -8.04 3.24
N ILE A 181 -1.10 -8.00 2.95
CA ILE A 181 -2.12 -8.95 3.38
C ILE A 181 -2.30 -9.98 2.27
N TYR A 182 -1.98 -11.23 2.56
CA TYR A 182 -2.11 -12.32 1.59
C TYR A 182 -3.51 -12.92 1.66
N LYS A 183 -4.41 -12.43 0.79
CA LYS A 183 -5.79 -12.86 0.64
C LYS A 183 -6.22 -12.74 -0.81
N ASP A 184 -7.28 -13.47 -1.17
CA ASP A 184 -7.95 -13.26 -2.45
C ASP A 184 -8.44 -11.80 -2.55
N ARG A 185 -8.29 -11.21 -3.72
CA ARG A 185 -8.76 -9.87 -4.07
C ARG A 185 -10.24 -9.83 -4.44
N PHE A 186 -10.85 -11.01 -4.54
CA PHE A 186 -12.27 -11.17 -4.82
C PHE A 186 -13.05 -11.32 -3.51
N TYR A 187 -14.15 -10.57 -3.36
CA TYR A 187 -15.08 -10.70 -2.24
C TYR A 187 -16.52 -10.41 -2.70
N THR A 188 -17.50 -10.95 -1.96
CA THR A 188 -18.90 -10.93 -2.36
C THR A 188 -19.83 -10.38 -1.29
N GLY A 189 -20.96 -9.80 -1.71
CA GLY A 189 -22.07 -9.42 -0.84
C GLY A 189 -21.64 -8.59 0.36
N MET A 190 -21.84 -9.15 1.55
CA MET A 190 -21.50 -8.53 2.83
C MET A 190 -20.14 -8.95 3.40
N GLU A 191 -19.36 -9.77 2.67
CA GLU A 191 -18.01 -10.12 3.09
C GLU A 191 -17.17 -8.87 3.35
N GLN A 192 -16.26 -8.96 4.31
CA GLN A 192 -15.33 -7.88 4.57
C GLN A 192 -14.31 -7.78 3.42
N PRO A 193 -14.01 -6.57 2.92
CA PRO A 193 -12.92 -6.38 1.97
C PRO A 193 -11.63 -7.00 2.50
N PRO A 194 -10.78 -7.57 1.64
CA PRO A 194 -9.56 -8.26 2.07
C PRO A 194 -8.56 -7.35 2.78
N GLY A 195 -8.55 -6.05 2.43
CA GLY A 195 -7.67 -5.04 3.00
C GLY A 195 -7.61 -3.79 2.13
N PRO A 196 -6.68 -2.85 2.43
CA PRO A 196 -6.43 -1.70 1.56
C PRO A 196 -5.89 -2.17 0.21
N ILE A 197 -6.48 -1.68 -0.89
CA ILE A 197 -6.27 -2.17 -2.26
C ILE A 197 -4.80 -2.24 -2.69
N GLY A 198 -3.94 -1.31 -2.24
CA GLY A 198 -2.51 -1.32 -2.53
C GLY A 198 -1.67 -2.27 -1.65
N PHE A 199 -2.29 -3.01 -0.74
CA PHE A 199 -1.64 -3.87 0.25
C PHE A 199 -2.21 -5.29 0.28
N VAL A 200 -2.88 -5.73 -0.77
CA VAL A 200 -3.43 -7.08 -0.87
C VAL A 200 -2.81 -7.80 -2.05
N LYS A 201 -2.28 -8.99 -1.80
CA LYS A 201 -1.79 -9.93 -2.83
C LYS A 201 -2.43 -11.31 -2.63
N PRO A 202 -2.65 -12.08 -3.69
CA PRO A 202 -3.05 -13.48 -3.53
C PRO A 202 -1.99 -14.26 -2.75
N PRO A 203 -2.37 -15.30 -2.00
CA PRO A 203 -1.41 -16.08 -1.22
C PRO A 203 -0.33 -16.75 -2.08
N ASP A 204 -0.73 -17.34 -3.20
CA ASP A 204 0.17 -18.03 -4.12
C ASP A 204 0.45 -17.15 -5.35
N PRO A 205 1.70 -16.94 -5.74
CA PRO A 205 2.97 -17.44 -5.16
C PRO A 205 3.60 -16.51 -4.09
N TYR A 206 2.91 -15.45 -3.63
CA TYR A 206 3.55 -14.30 -2.98
C TYR A 206 3.77 -14.41 -1.47
N THR A 207 3.11 -15.33 -0.75
CA THR A 207 3.18 -15.40 0.73
C THR A 207 4.60 -15.52 1.29
N ASN A 208 5.50 -16.20 0.55
CA ASN A 208 6.89 -16.38 0.97
C ASN A 208 7.71 -15.08 0.97
N GLN A 209 7.23 -14.04 0.28
CA GLN A 209 7.90 -12.74 0.22
C GLN A 209 7.81 -11.98 1.53
N LYS A 210 6.78 -12.23 2.35
CA LYS A 210 6.51 -11.51 3.60
C LYS A 210 6.67 -10.00 3.43
N GLU A 211 6.08 -9.48 2.35
CA GLU A 211 6.31 -8.13 1.86
C GLU A 211 5.87 -7.10 2.90
N PHE A 212 6.72 -6.08 3.09
CA PHE A 212 6.39 -4.81 3.71
C PHE A 212 6.53 -3.73 2.65
N ARG A 213 5.51 -2.91 2.48
CA ARG A 213 5.39 -1.96 1.38
C ARG A 213 5.32 -0.54 1.88
N PHE A 214 6.01 0.34 1.14
CA PHE A 214 5.83 1.79 1.21
C PHE A 214 5.16 2.23 -0.08
N LEU A 215 4.09 3.02 0.00
CA LEU A 215 3.28 3.43 -1.13
C LEU A 215 3.00 4.94 -1.04
N TRP A 216 3.19 5.65 -2.15
CA TRP A 216 2.93 7.08 -2.26
C TRP A 216 2.05 7.36 -3.46
N ILE A 217 0.85 7.87 -3.23
CA ILE A 217 -0.16 8.14 -4.25
C ILE A 217 -0.12 9.62 -4.59
N PRO A 218 0.27 10.03 -5.81
CA PRO A 218 0.26 11.42 -6.24
C PRO A 218 -1.16 12.01 -6.26
N LYS A 219 -1.25 13.34 -6.16
CA LYS A 219 -2.53 14.05 -6.31
C LYS A 219 -3.05 13.98 -7.73
N GLU A 220 -2.15 14.02 -8.70
CA GLU A 220 -2.47 13.98 -10.12
C GLU A 220 -2.19 12.58 -10.66
N ALA A 221 -3.14 12.03 -11.40
CA ALA A 221 -3.01 10.73 -12.07
C ALA A 221 -2.26 10.94 -13.42
N ASN A 222 -0.95 11.21 -13.35
CA ASN A 222 -0.08 11.27 -14.51
C ASN A 222 0.62 9.92 -14.71
N GLU A 223 1.17 9.71 -15.90
CA GLU A 223 2.09 8.62 -16.14
C GLU A 223 3.33 8.79 -15.26
N LEU A 224 3.59 7.80 -14.40
CA LEU A 224 4.74 7.82 -13.50
C LEU A 224 5.86 6.98 -14.09
N ASN A 225 7.09 7.43 -13.85
CA ASN A 225 8.28 6.67 -14.18
C ASN A 225 9.06 6.35 -12.91
N PRO A 226 9.61 5.13 -12.79
CA PRO A 226 10.56 4.83 -11.72
C PRO A 226 11.73 5.80 -11.73
N PHE A 227 12.19 6.22 -10.56
CA PHE A 227 13.35 7.10 -10.47
C PHE A 227 14.13 6.93 -9.17
N LEU A 228 15.35 7.45 -9.16
CA LEU A 228 16.22 7.46 -8.00
C LEU A 228 16.00 8.75 -7.18
N LEU A 229 15.37 8.58 -6.01
CA LEU A 229 15.19 9.67 -5.05
C LEU A 229 16.46 9.81 -4.20
N LYS A 230 17.06 10.97 -4.18
CA LYS A 230 18.19 11.29 -3.30
C LYS A 230 17.66 11.76 -1.94
N CYS A 231 17.86 10.93 -0.92
CA CYS A 231 17.40 11.17 0.46
C CYS A 231 18.53 10.80 1.44
N PRO A 232 19.63 11.53 1.48
CA PRO A 232 20.78 11.19 2.33
C PRO A 232 20.41 11.13 3.82
N GLU A 233 19.31 11.74 4.21
CA GLU A 233 18.76 11.72 5.56
C GLU A 233 18.42 10.31 6.04
N VAL A 234 18.14 9.36 5.14
CA VAL A 234 17.82 7.97 5.51
C VAL A 234 19.04 7.05 5.52
N GLY A 235 20.20 7.50 5.07
CA GLY A 235 21.41 6.66 5.01
C GLY A 235 21.77 6.03 6.34
N HIS A 236 21.60 6.75 7.46
CA HIS A 236 21.87 6.23 8.80
C HIS A 236 20.84 5.19 9.29
N LEU A 237 19.73 5.02 8.57
CA LEU A 237 18.71 4.00 8.83
C LEU A 237 18.89 2.76 7.95
N CYS A 238 19.81 2.79 6.99
CA CYS A 238 20.02 1.78 5.98
C CYS A 238 21.39 1.14 6.18
N GLU A 239 21.43 -0.10 6.66
CA GLU A 239 22.67 -0.84 6.91
C GLU A 239 22.80 -1.96 5.89
N ARG A 240 23.95 -2.03 5.22
CA ARG A 240 24.28 -3.13 4.33
C ARG A 240 24.69 -4.35 5.16
N ILE A 241 23.98 -5.48 4.98
CA ILE A 241 24.19 -6.71 5.74
C ILE A 241 24.60 -7.90 4.88
N ALA A 242 24.47 -7.80 3.55
CA ALA A 242 24.96 -8.79 2.58
C ALA A 242 25.26 -8.14 1.22
#